data_a0c1a7426d017bd92807a441c3bfef8a
#
_entry.id   a0c1a7426d017bd92807a441c3bfef8a
#
_cell.length_a   1.000
_cell.length_b   1.000
_cell.length_c   1.000
_cell.angle_alpha   90.00
_cell.angle_beta   90.00
_cell.angle_gamma   90.00
#
_symmetry.space_group_name_H-M   'P 1'
#
loop_
_entity.id
_entity.type
_entity.pdbx_description
1 polymer ?
#
loop_
_entity_poly.entity_id
_entity_poly.type
_entity_poly.pdbx_seq_one_letter_code
_entity_poly.pdbx_strand_id
1 'polypeptide(L)'
;KILAEICSEINDSIESIEHIYYSVENNTLGEAALVVINEYGEENFKGIFLSEPKKQGTSRVYRKGFNTTNRSKLTVCATFKNLVETKKLKLASKPLVSQLKNFIASGGSYAAKLGEKDDLVMSLLLTVRMAVLIREFDASLDDRMPQDDQELILPMPFLMS
;
A
#
# COMPACT_ATOMS: atom_id res chain seq x y z
N LYS A 1 -19.63 -2.07 6.88
CA LYS A 1 -19.89 -2.86 8.09
C LYS A 1 -18.69 -3.78 8.39
N ILE A 2 -18.40 -4.81 7.58
CA ILE A 2 -17.29 -5.78 7.81
C ILE A 2 -15.95 -5.07 8.07
N LEU A 3 -15.57 -4.07 7.29
CA LEU A 3 -14.33 -3.33 7.48
C LEU A 3 -14.29 -2.62 8.85
N ALA A 4 -15.40 -2.03 9.28
CA ALA A 4 -15.50 -1.37 10.58
C ALA A 4 -15.40 -2.39 11.73
N GLU A 5 -16.02 -3.56 11.59
CA GLU A 5 -15.91 -4.66 12.52
C GLU A 5 -14.46 -5.15 12.64
N ILE A 6 -13.76 -5.35 11.53
CA ILE A 6 -12.33 -5.74 11.53
C ILE A 6 -11.47 -4.68 12.23
N CYS A 7 -11.66 -3.40 11.94
CA CYS A 7 -10.93 -2.33 12.63
C CYS A 7 -11.20 -2.33 14.15
N SER A 8 -12.44 -2.59 14.55
CA SER A 8 -12.79 -2.71 15.99
C SER A 8 -12.11 -3.90 16.63
N GLU A 9 -12.19 -5.09 16.02
CA GLU A 9 -11.55 -6.30 16.53
C GLU A 9 -10.03 -6.15 16.69
N ILE A 10 -9.37 -5.53 15.72
CA ILE A 10 -7.92 -5.24 15.79
C ILE A 10 -7.65 -4.28 16.95
N ASN A 11 -8.40 -3.20 17.06
CA ASN A 11 -8.25 -2.22 18.14
C ASN A 11 -8.44 -2.82 19.52
N ASP A 12 -9.41 -3.73 19.65
CA ASP A 12 -9.76 -4.35 20.92
C ASP A 12 -8.80 -5.51 21.30
N SER A 13 -8.10 -6.08 20.30
CA SER A 13 -7.17 -7.22 20.49
C SER A 13 -5.74 -6.81 20.80
N ILE A 14 -5.34 -5.57 20.52
CA ILE A 14 -3.94 -5.12 20.63
C ILE A 14 -3.87 -3.87 21.50
N GLU A 15 -3.61 -4.04 22.80
CA GLU A 15 -3.54 -2.97 23.79
C GLU A 15 -2.50 -1.88 23.51
N SER A 16 -1.49 -2.14 22.68
CA SER A 16 -0.39 -1.22 22.38
C SER A 16 -0.56 -0.47 21.06
N ILE A 17 -1.68 -0.62 20.37
CA ILE A 17 -1.92 0.09 19.12
C ILE A 17 -2.37 1.53 19.39
N GLU A 18 -1.54 2.49 18.96
CA GLU A 18 -1.90 3.90 18.98
C GLU A 18 -2.89 4.24 17.85
N HIS A 19 -2.64 3.69 16.63
CA HIS A 19 -3.45 3.97 15.45
C HIS A 19 -3.59 2.77 14.52
N ILE A 20 -4.80 2.59 14.00
CA ILE A 20 -5.09 1.68 12.88
C ILE A 20 -5.25 2.54 11.64
N TYR A 21 -4.55 2.17 10.58
CA TYR A 21 -4.68 2.83 9.28
C TYR A 21 -5.35 1.91 8.28
N TYR A 22 -6.27 2.43 7.50
CA TYR A 22 -6.91 1.70 6.42
C TYR A 22 -7.03 2.56 5.16
N SER A 23 -7.18 1.91 4.02
CA SER A 23 -7.38 2.58 2.74
C SER A 23 -8.05 1.67 1.73
N VAL A 24 -8.39 2.25 0.59
CA VAL A 24 -9.00 1.56 -0.54
C VAL A 24 -8.26 1.96 -1.81
N GLU A 25 -8.02 0.98 -2.70
CA GLU A 25 -7.57 1.28 -4.05
C GLU A 25 -8.70 1.96 -4.82
N ASN A 26 -8.47 3.15 -5.33
CA ASN A 26 -9.45 3.92 -6.08
C ASN A 26 -9.53 3.42 -7.54
N ASN A 27 -10.15 2.27 -7.71
CA ASN A 27 -10.59 1.70 -8.98
C ASN A 27 -12.12 1.59 -8.99
N THR A 28 -12.71 0.99 -10.02
CA THR A 28 -14.17 0.89 -10.18
C THR A 28 -14.87 0.30 -8.94
N LEU A 29 -14.34 -0.78 -8.36
CA LEU A 29 -14.89 -1.41 -7.15
C LEU A 29 -14.57 -0.58 -5.91
N GLY A 30 -13.38 0.01 -5.86
CA GLY A 30 -12.97 0.87 -4.76
C GLY A 30 -13.78 2.16 -4.68
N GLU A 31 -14.19 2.74 -5.81
CA GLU A 31 -15.10 3.89 -5.82
C GLU A 31 -16.43 3.54 -5.14
N ALA A 32 -17.01 2.37 -5.42
CA ALA A 32 -18.22 1.92 -4.74
C ALA A 32 -18.00 1.73 -3.23
N ALA A 33 -16.86 1.15 -2.82
CA ALA A 33 -16.51 1.03 -1.42
C ALA A 33 -16.35 2.39 -0.72
N LEU A 34 -15.76 3.37 -1.40
CA LEU A 34 -15.61 4.74 -0.87
C LEU A 34 -16.95 5.44 -0.65
N VAL A 35 -17.92 5.24 -1.55
CA VAL A 35 -19.29 5.74 -1.35
C VAL A 35 -19.89 5.17 -0.08
N VAL A 36 -19.83 3.85 0.10
CA VAL A 36 -20.36 3.18 1.29
C VAL A 36 -19.65 3.62 2.56
N ILE A 37 -18.32 3.80 2.53
CA ILE A 37 -17.56 4.31 3.69
C ILE A 37 -18.01 5.72 4.05
N ASN A 38 -18.23 6.58 3.06
CA ASN A 38 -18.69 7.95 3.27
C ASN A 38 -20.13 8.00 3.81
N GLU A 39 -21.02 7.14 3.32
CA GLU A 39 -22.41 7.02 3.81
C GLU A 39 -22.46 6.46 5.25
N TYR A 40 -21.60 5.53 5.58
CA TYR A 40 -21.50 4.96 6.93
C TYR A 40 -20.92 5.97 7.94
N GLY A 41 -20.11 6.92 7.47
CA GLY A 41 -19.37 7.89 8.26
C GLY A 41 -17.98 7.37 8.65
N GLU A 42 -16.95 8.11 8.28
CA GLU A 42 -15.55 7.75 8.62
C GLU A 42 -15.32 7.73 10.13
N GLU A 43 -16.05 8.56 10.87
CA GLU A 43 -16.03 8.64 12.34
C GLU A 43 -16.49 7.37 13.04
N ASN A 44 -17.23 6.50 12.34
CA ASN A 44 -17.69 5.21 12.87
C ASN A 44 -16.63 4.09 12.73
N PHE A 45 -15.48 4.40 12.13
CA PHE A 45 -14.36 3.46 12.04
C PHE A 45 -13.36 3.73 13.16
N LYS A 46 -12.96 2.69 13.88
CA LYS A 46 -11.81 2.75 14.79
C LYS A 46 -10.50 2.68 13.99
N GLY A 47 -10.23 3.72 13.20
CA GLY A 47 -9.06 3.78 12.34
C GLY A 47 -9.00 5.06 11.52
N ILE A 48 -7.83 5.36 10.99
CA ILE A 48 -7.55 6.55 10.19
C ILE A 48 -7.55 6.16 8.71
N PHE A 49 -8.42 6.80 7.92
CA PHE A 49 -8.44 6.60 6.48
C PHE A 49 -7.28 7.34 5.81
N LEU A 50 -6.42 6.59 5.12
CA LEU A 50 -5.30 7.15 4.38
C LEU A 50 -5.66 7.36 2.90
N SER A 51 -5.24 8.50 2.37
CA SER A 51 -5.36 8.84 0.95
C SER A 51 -4.03 9.31 0.40
N GLU A 52 -3.84 9.11 -0.89
CA GLU A 52 -2.67 9.64 -1.60
C GLU A 52 -2.65 11.18 -1.51
N PRO A 53 -1.51 11.80 -1.13
CA PRO A 53 -1.44 13.26 -0.99
C PRO A 53 -1.68 13.96 -2.34
N LYS A 54 -2.31 15.13 -2.29
CA LYS A 54 -2.49 15.97 -3.47
C LYS A 54 -1.14 16.44 -3.99
N LYS A 55 -0.88 16.22 -5.26
CA LYS A 55 0.26 16.88 -5.92
C LYS A 55 -0.05 18.37 -6.05
N GLN A 56 0.81 19.23 -5.49
CA GLN A 56 0.72 20.66 -5.68
C GLN A 56 0.74 21.01 -7.19
N GLY A 57 -0.13 21.93 -7.60
CA GLY A 57 -0.18 22.44 -8.98
C GLY A 57 -1.06 21.66 -9.96
N THR A 58 -1.76 20.62 -9.54
CA THR A 58 -2.74 19.94 -10.39
C THR A 58 -4.17 20.35 -10.03
N SER A 59 -4.92 20.88 -11.00
CA SER A 59 -6.36 21.17 -10.86
C SER A 59 -7.24 19.90 -10.84
N ARG A 60 -6.64 18.71 -10.76
CA ARG A 60 -7.39 17.45 -10.73
C ARG A 60 -8.19 17.35 -9.44
N VAL A 61 -9.44 16.92 -9.58
CA VAL A 61 -10.34 16.61 -8.47
C VAL A 61 -9.62 15.63 -7.54
N TYR A 62 -9.58 15.97 -6.25
CA TYR A 62 -9.04 15.08 -5.23
C TYR A 62 -9.92 13.82 -5.15
N ARG A 63 -9.31 12.67 -5.31
CA ARG A 63 -9.96 11.38 -5.10
C ARG A 63 -9.45 10.77 -3.82
N LYS A 64 -10.35 10.32 -2.95
CA LYS A 64 -9.99 9.57 -1.74
C LYS A 64 -9.35 8.23 -2.12
N GLY A 65 -8.52 7.69 -1.24
CA GLY A 65 -7.83 6.41 -1.44
C GLY A 65 -6.56 6.52 -2.30
N PHE A 66 -6.12 5.41 -2.85
CA PHE A 66 -4.90 5.31 -3.65
C PHE A 66 -5.21 4.95 -5.09
N ASN A 67 -4.73 5.74 -6.03
CA ASN A 67 -4.85 5.44 -7.44
C ASN A 67 -3.66 4.58 -7.91
N THR A 68 -3.94 3.42 -8.50
CA THR A 68 -2.92 2.55 -9.08
C THR A 68 -2.75 2.82 -10.55
N THR A 69 -1.61 3.37 -10.92
CA THR A 69 -1.14 3.55 -12.29
C THR A 69 0.03 2.59 -12.56
N ASN A 70 0.36 2.33 -13.83
CA ASN A 70 1.54 1.51 -14.16
C ASN A 70 2.81 2.06 -13.48
N ARG A 71 2.99 3.37 -13.48
CA ARG A 71 4.15 4.01 -12.83
C ARG A 71 4.16 3.80 -11.32
N SER A 72 3.05 4.04 -10.62
CA SER A 72 2.98 3.85 -9.17
C SER A 72 3.13 2.37 -8.80
N LYS A 73 2.60 1.45 -9.63
CA LYS A 73 2.75 0.01 -9.46
C LYS A 73 4.22 -0.42 -9.58
N LEU A 74 4.95 0.06 -10.59
CA LEU A 74 6.38 -0.22 -10.75
C LEU A 74 7.19 0.27 -9.56
N THR A 75 6.94 1.51 -9.12
CA THR A 75 7.64 2.10 -7.98
C THR A 75 7.41 1.29 -6.70
N VAL A 76 6.17 0.93 -6.40
CA VAL A 76 5.89 0.15 -5.18
C VAL A 76 6.42 -1.28 -5.26
N CYS A 77 6.44 -1.90 -6.44
CA CYS A 77 7.08 -3.21 -6.63
C CYS A 77 8.59 -3.15 -6.33
N ALA A 78 9.27 -2.10 -6.75
CA ALA A 78 10.70 -1.89 -6.42
C ALA A 78 10.90 -1.70 -4.91
N THR A 79 10.08 -0.88 -4.27
CA THR A 79 10.10 -0.69 -2.80
C THR A 79 9.83 -2.01 -2.06
N PHE A 80 8.81 -2.75 -2.47
CA PHE A 80 8.48 -4.06 -1.89
C PHE A 80 9.65 -5.04 -2.02
N LYS A 81 10.25 -5.13 -3.22
CA LYS A 81 11.42 -5.98 -3.46
C LYS A 81 12.56 -5.62 -2.49
N ASN A 82 12.89 -4.35 -2.35
CA ASN A 82 13.92 -3.88 -1.43
C ASN A 82 13.61 -4.27 0.02
N LEU A 83 12.37 -4.08 0.48
CA LEU A 83 11.95 -4.45 1.84
C LEU A 83 12.13 -5.95 2.13
N VAL A 84 11.86 -6.81 1.15
CA VAL A 84 12.04 -8.26 1.27
C VAL A 84 13.53 -8.63 1.25
N GLU A 85 14.31 -8.09 0.32
CA GLU A 85 15.75 -8.35 0.17
C GLU A 85 16.55 -7.89 1.39
N THR A 86 16.19 -6.74 1.95
CA THR A 86 16.79 -6.21 3.19
C THR A 86 16.23 -6.82 4.47
N LYS A 87 15.34 -7.84 4.36
CA LYS A 87 14.70 -8.53 5.49
C LYS A 87 13.86 -7.62 6.41
N LYS A 88 13.51 -6.42 5.96
CA LYS A 88 12.64 -5.49 6.69
C LYS A 88 11.15 -5.91 6.64
N LEU A 89 10.79 -6.76 5.67
CA LEU A 89 9.45 -7.33 5.55
C LEU A 89 9.52 -8.86 5.51
N LYS A 90 8.77 -9.51 6.41
CA LYS A 90 8.61 -10.96 6.46
C LYS A 90 7.22 -11.35 5.95
N LEU A 91 7.16 -12.33 5.05
CA LEU A 91 5.91 -12.82 4.49
C LEU A 91 5.56 -14.18 5.11
N ALA A 92 4.49 -14.24 5.90
CA ALA A 92 4.02 -15.46 6.55
C ALA A 92 2.85 -16.13 5.81
N SER A 93 2.12 -15.39 4.96
CA SER A 93 0.94 -15.88 4.27
C SER A 93 1.30 -16.78 3.08
N LYS A 94 1.02 -18.07 3.18
CA LYS A 94 1.22 -19.03 2.07
C LYS A 94 0.41 -18.66 0.82
N PRO A 95 -0.87 -18.26 0.89
CA PRO A 95 -1.63 -17.82 -0.28
C PRO A 95 -1.01 -16.61 -0.97
N LEU A 96 -0.55 -15.61 -0.20
CA LEU A 96 0.14 -14.45 -0.75
C LEU A 96 1.42 -14.84 -1.49
N VAL A 97 2.25 -15.71 -0.89
CA VAL A 97 3.48 -16.20 -1.54
C VAL A 97 3.15 -16.97 -2.83
N SER A 98 2.05 -17.71 -2.87
CA SER A 98 1.59 -18.40 -4.09
C SER A 98 1.22 -17.39 -5.19
N GLN A 99 0.49 -16.33 -4.87
CA GLN A 99 0.17 -15.29 -5.84
C GLN A 99 1.42 -14.53 -6.31
N LEU A 100 2.38 -14.23 -5.42
CA LEU A 100 3.66 -13.60 -5.77
C LEU A 100 4.47 -14.42 -6.79
N LYS A 101 4.45 -15.75 -6.72
CA LYS A 101 5.13 -16.61 -7.71
C LYS A 101 4.53 -16.50 -9.11
N ASN A 102 3.26 -16.14 -9.20
CA ASN A 102 2.53 -15.98 -10.46
C ASN A 102 2.40 -14.52 -10.90
N PHE A 103 2.99 -13.59 -10.15
CA PHE A 103 3.00 -12.15 -10.44
C PHE A 103 4.24 -11.82 -11.28
N ILE A 104 4.02 -11.58 -12.57
CA ILE A 104 5.07 -11.46 -13.58
C ILE A 104 5.06 -10.10 -14.28
N ALA A 105 6.17 -9.78 -14.93
CA ALA A 105 6.23 -8.63 -15.83
C ALA A 105 5.29 -8.84 -17.04
N SER A 106 4.44 -7.89 -17.33
CA SER A 106 3.44 -7.94 -18.40
C SER A 106 3.14 -6.52 -18.92
N GLY A 107 3.31 -6.29 -20.22
CA GLY A 107 2.92 -5.03 -20.88
C GLY A 107 3.55 -3.76 -20.29
N GLY A 108 4.80 -3.81 -19.83
CA GLY A 108 5.47 -2.67 -19.18
C GLY A 108 5.05 -2.42 -17.73
N SER A 109 4.39 -3.39 -17.11
CA SER A 109 3.96 -3.38 -15.70
C SER A 109 4.12 -4.78 -15.11
N TYR A 110 3.44 -5.06 -14.00
CA TYR A 110 3.34 -6.38 -13.38
C TYR A 110 1.88 -6.79 -13.24
N ALA A 111 1.58 -8.05 -13.47
CA ALA A 111 0.25 -8.62 -13.31
C ALA A 111 0.33 -10.13 -13.00
N ALA A 112 -0.77 -10.72 -12.55
CA ALA A 112 -0.88 -12.16 -12.49
C ALA A 112 -0.77 -12.79 -13.87
N LYS A 113 -0.25 -14.01 -13.95
CA LYS A 113 -0.34 -14.84 -15.15
C LYS A 113 -1.79 -15.04 -15.55
N LEU A 114 -2.02 -15.29 -16.85
CA LEU A 114 -3.36 -15.55 -17.36
C LEU A 114 -4.04 -16.69 -16.58
N GLY A 115 -5.23 -16.45 -16.07
CA GLY A 115 -6.00 -17.38 -15.25
C GLY A 115 -5.67 -17.38 -13.76
N GLU A 116 -4.65 -16.64 -13.33
CA GLU A 116 -4.27 -16.48 -11.93
C GLU A 116 -4.82 -15.17 -11.34
N LYS A 117 -4.71 -15.04 -10.01
CA LYS A 117 -5.16 -13.84 -9.26
C LYS A 117 -3.98 -13.13 -8.63
N ASP A 118 -4.10 -11.82 -8.45
CA ASP A 118 -3.13 -10.97 -7.77
C ASP A 118 -3.74 -10.08 -6.66
N ASP A 119 -4.95 -10.38 -6.22
CA ASP A 119 -5.67 -9.56 -5.23
C ASP A 119 -4.87 -9.36 -3.94
N LEU A 120 -4.26 -10.43 -3.40
CA LEU A 120 -3.43 -10.35 -2.20
C LEU A 120 -2.12 -9.59 -2.46
N VAL A 121 -1.55 -9.72 -3.65
CA VAL A 121 -0.35 -8.97 -4.05
C VAL A 121 -0.70 -7.49 -4.15
N MET A 122 -1.80 -7.12 -4.78
CA MET A 122 -2.25 -5.73 -4.88
C MET A 122 -2.56 -5.13 -3.51
N SER A 123 -3.21 -5.88 -2.62
CA SER A 123 -3.44 -5.47 -1.23
C SER A 123 -2.12 -5.23 -0.48
N LEU A 124 -1.14 -6.13 -0.63
CA LEU A 124 0.20 -5.95 -0.06
C LEU A 124 0.89 -4.70 -0.60
N LEU A 125 0.86 -4.48 -1.92
CA LEU A 125 1.47 -3.30 -2.54
C LEU A 125 0.81 -2.00 -2.05
N LEU A 126 -0.50 -2.01 -1.85
CA LEU A 126 -1.21 -0.88 -1.24
C LEU A 126 -0.73 -0.65 0.20
N THR A 127 -0.60 -1.71 1.00
CA THR A 127 -0.08 -1.63 2.37
C THR A 127 1.34 -1.05 2.41
N VAL A 128 2.22 -1.45 1.48
CA VAL A 128 3.57 -0.88 1.35
C VAL A 128 3.52 0.62 1.04
N ARG A 129 2.62 1.06 0.14
CA ARG A 129 2.43 2.50 -0.14
C ARG A 129 1.96 3.27 1.08
N MET A 130 1.01 2.70 1.82
CA MET A 130 0.53 3.30 3.08
C MET A 130 1.66 3.43 4.10
N ALA A 131 2.46 2.39 4.28
CA ALA A 131 3.60 2.39 5.21
C ALA A 131 4.64 3.46 4.86
N VAL A 132 4.96 3.62 3.56
CA VAL A 132 5.84 4.70 3.09
C VAL A 132 5.25 6.07 3.39
N LEU A 133 3.95 6.25 3.14
CA LEU A 133 3.27 7.51 3.41
C LEU A 133 3.26 7.87 4.90
N ILE A 134 2.94 6.90 5.77
CA ILE A 134 2.94 7.10 7.22
C ILE A 134 4.33 7.50 7.69
N ARG A 135 5.37 6.82 7.22
CA ARG A 135 6.76 7.12 7.55
C ARG A 135 7.18 8.53 7.15
N GLU A 136 6.71 9.04 6.01
CA GLU A 136 7.00 10.42 5.57
C GLU A 136 6.34 11.48 6.46
N PHE A 137 5.22 11.15 7.11
CA PHE A 137 4.47 12.08 7.97
C PHE A 137 4.77 11.95 9.46
N ASP A 138 5.25 10.80 9.88
CA ASP A 138 5.54 10.51 11.30
C ASP A 138 7.01 10.12 11.46
N ALA A 139 7.84 11.15 11.70
CA ALA A 139 9.27 10.97 11.95
C ALA A 139 9.55 10.11 13.20
N SER A 140 8.59 9.95 14.12
CA SER A 140 8.74 9.11 15.31
C SER A 140 8.76 7.61 14.98
N LEU A 141 8.24 7.22 13.81
CA LEU A 141 8.32 5.84 13.30
C LEU A 141 9.73 5.51 12.76
N ASP A 142 10.50 6.50 12.37
CA ASP A 142 11.88 6.30 11.88
C ASP A 142 12.81 5.81 13.00
N ASP A 143 12.62 6.25 14.23
CA ASP A 143 13.39 5.82 15.41
C ASP A 143 13.09 4.36 15.83
N ARG A 144 11.95 3.82 15.43
CA ARG A 144 11.53 2.44 15.73
C ARG A 144 11.95 1.43 14.66
N MET A 145 12.39 1.87 13.49
CA MET A 145 12.95 1.01 12.45
C MET A 145 14.48 0.97 12.59
N PRO A 146 15.12 -0.21 12.42
CA PRO A 146 16.57 -0.29 12.42
C PRO A 146 17.11 0.70 11.38
N GLN A 147 17.91 1.66 11.84
CA GLN A 147 18.66 2.55 10.97
C GLN A 147 19.76 1.72 10.32
N ASP A 148 19.51 1.24 9.12
CA ASP A 148 20.56 0.77 8.24
C ASP A 148 20.93 1.94 7.32
N ASP A 149 22.19 2.31 7.31
CA ASP A 149 22.77 3.30 6.40
C ASP A 149 22.47 2.90 4.96
N GLN A 150 21.37 3.43 4.41
CA GLN A 150 21.02 3.18 3.01
C GLN A 150 21.51 4.33 2.16
N GLU A 151 22.62 4.10 1.47
CA GLU A 151 22.87 4.77 0.22
C GLU A 151 21.65 4.57 -0.70
N LEU A 152 21.00 5.66 -1.03
CA LEU A 152 19.92 5.70 -2.01
C LEU A 152 20.54 5.31 -3.37
N ILE A 153 20.45 4.05 -3.72
CA ILE A 153 20.86 3.62 -5.08
C ILE A 153 19.84 4.20 -6.05
N LEU A 154 20.13 5.40 -6.54
CA LEU A 154 19.43 5.96 -7.69
C LEU A 154 19.74 5.06 -8.89
N PRO A 155 18.74 4.62 -9.66
CA PRO A 155 19.00 3.90 -10.89
C PRO A 155 19.80 4.78 -11.80
N MET A 156 21.04 4.37 -12.12
CA MET A 156 21.88 5.06 -13.08
C MET A 156 21.17 5.06 -14.44
N PRO A 157 21.12 6.20 -15.15
CA PRO A 157 20.65 6.20 -16.52
C PRO A 157 21.59 5.33 -17.36
N PHE A 158 21.02 4.37 -18.09
CA PHE A 158 21.76 3.60 -19.06
C PHE A 158 22.31 4.58 -20.12
N LEU A 159 23.61 4.80 -20.12
CA LEU A 159 24.32 5.41 -21.25
C LEU A 159 24.30 4.37 -22.36
N MET A 160 23.42 4.56 -23.34
CA MET A 160 23.52 3.88 -24.62
C MET A 160 24.69 4.54 -25.39
N SER A 161 25.76 3.79 -25.58
CA SER A 161 26.83 4.06 -26.55
C SER A 161 26.39 3.56 -27.91
#